data_1759667558e20d66c852e37b6f8960d2
#
_entry.id   1759667558e20d66c852e37b6f8960d2
#
_cell.length_a   1.000
_cell.length_b   1.000
_cell.length_c   1.000
_cell.angle_alpha   90.00
_cell.angle_beta   90.00
_cell.angle_gamma   90.00
#
_symmetry.space_group_name_H-M   'P 1'
#
loop_
_entity.id
_entity.type
_entity.pdbx_description
1 polymer ?
#
loop_
_entity_poly.entity_id
_entity_poly.type
_entity_poly.pdbx_seq_one_letter_code
_entity_poly.pdbx_strand_id
1 'polypeptide(L)'
;MDDSILTLALGPNGTRALTTRAVERDAVLLVLEGSRVPEPERHSLQIGEALHLVSPDAPWRYLDHACEPNAWIELDATADVAGVRLRALVPLEAGVAVTFNYLTTEWELATPFPCGCGAASCAGWIRGARHLDAARLAALRPTLAPHVRARLRAEGRLG
;
A
#
# COMPACT_ATOMS: atom_id res chain seq x y z
N MET A 1 9.60 -24.44 10.37
CA MET A 1 9.73 -23.08 10.93
C MET A 1 9.20 -22.10 9.91
N ASP A 2 8.22 -21.34 10.32
CA ASP A 2 7.70 -20.27 9.48
C ASP A 2 8.68 -19.09 9.53
N ASP A 3 9.36 -18.85 8.40
CA ASP A 3 10.34 -17.78 8.25
C ASP A 3 9.69 -16.46 7.80
N SER A 4 8.37 -16.39 7.95
CA SER A 4 7.60 -15.23 7.55
C SER A 4 8.00 -13.99 8.37
N ILE A 5 8.25 -12.89 7.67
CA ILE A 5 8.58 -11.59 8.28
C ILE A 5 7.33 -10.94 8.88
N LEU A 6 6.14 -11.34 8.44
CA LEU A 6 4.88 -10.77 8.91
C LEU A 6 4.03 -11.82 9.63
N THR A 7 3.35 -11.38 10.68
CA THR A 7 2.33 -12.13 11.38
C THR A 7 1.09 -11.26 11.57
N LEU A 8 -0.06 -11.90 11.76
CA LEU A 8 -1.31 -11.19 12.02
C LEU A 8 -1.60 -11.15 13.52
N ALA A 9 -2.05 -10.01 13.99
CA ALA A 9 -2.47 -9.82 15.37
C ALA A 9 -3.74 -8.99 15.45
N LEU A 10 -4.62 -9.31 16.38
CA LEU A 10 -5.83 -8.54 16.64
C LEU A 10 -5.45 -7.32 17.48
N GLY A 11 -5.74 -6.14 16.94
CA GLY A 11 -5.56 -4.86 17.62
C GLY A 11 -6.90 -4.18 17.94
N PRO A 12 -6.88 -3.00 18.53
CA PRO A 12 -8.09 -2.27 18.92
C PRO A 12 -8.98 -1.89 17.74
N ASN A 13 -8.39 -1.75 16.55
CA ASN A 13 -9.09 -1.37 15.32
C ASN A 13 -9.20 -2.51 14.31
N GLY A 14 -9.02 -3.76 14.74
CA GLY A 14 -9.08 -4.94 13.89
C GLY A 14 -7.74 -5.66 13.73
N THR A 15 -7.71 -6.59 12.79
CA THR A 15 -6.51 -7.38 12.51
C THR A 15 -5.46 -6.52 11.80
N ARG A 16 -4.20 -6.65 12.21
CA ARG A 16 -3.06 -5.91 11.69
C ARG A 16 -1.93 -6.86 11.33
N ALA A 17 -1.09 -6.45 10.38
CA ALA A 17 0.14 -7.15 10.05
C ALA A 17 1.30 -6.56 10.86
N LEU A 18 1.98 -7.40 11.62
CA LEU A 18 3.13 -7.01 12.45
C LEU A 18 4.39 -7.69 11.94
N THR A 19 5.53 -7.03 12.11
CA THR A 19 6.84 -7.65 11.88
C THR A 19 7.11 -8.73 12.94
N THR A 20 7.72 -9.83 12.53
CA THR A 20 8.14 -10.90 13.44
C THR A 20 9.57 -10.72 13.97
N ARG A 21 10.36 -9.92 13.27
CA ARG A 21 11.76 -9.66 13.57
C ARG A 21 12.16 -8.27 13.07
N ALA A 22 13.32 -7.78 13.50
CA ALA A 22 13.89 -6.54 12.98
C ALA A 22 14.25 -6.72 11.50
N VAL A 23 14.01 -5.67 10.71
CA VAL A 23 14.36 -5.62 9.29
C VAL A 23 15.02 -4.29 8.97
N GLU A 24 15.88 -4.32 7.96
CA GLU A 24 16.55 -3.12 7.46
C GLU A 24 15.65 -2.34 6.50
N ARG A 25 16.02 -1.08 6.29
CA ARG A 25 15.45 -0.27 5.21
C ARG A 25 15.59 -1.01 3.87
N ASP A 26 14.60 -0.86 3.01
CA ASP A 26 14.51 -1.48 1.67
C ASP A 26 14.37 -3.01 1.66
N ALA A 27 14.31 -3.65 2.83
CA ALA A 27 14.03 -5.08 2.90
C ALA A 27 12.67 -5.42 2.27
N VAL A 28 12.62 -6.52 1.54
CA VAL A 28 11.35 -7.09 1.05
C VAL A 28 10.68 -7.81 2.22
N LEU A 29 9.53 -7.30 2.64
CA LEU A 29 8.76 -7.86 3.75
C LEU A 29 7.84 -8.98 3.29
N LEU A 30 7.34 -8.88 2.07
CA LEU A 30 6.39 -9.85 1.50
C LEU A 30 6.36 -9.69 -0.01
N VAL A 31 6.23 -10.80 -0.72
CA VAL A 31 5.79 -10.83 -2.13
C VAL A 31 4.28 -11.06 -2.11
N LEU A 32 3.53 -10.17 -2.75
CA LEU A 32 2.08 -10.24 -2.74
C LEU A 32 1.58 -11.12 -3.88
N GLU A 33 0.77 -12.10 -3.53
CA GLU A 33 0.18 -13.05 -4.47
C GLU A 33 -1.34 -13.04 -4.30
N GLY A 34 -2.05 -13.39 -5.36
CA GLY A 34 -3.50 -13.47 -5.35
C GLY A 34 -4.08 -13.62 -6.74
N SER A 35 -5.39 -13.60 -6.81
CA SER A 35 -6.14 -13.60 -8.07
C SER A 35 -6.29 -12.17 -8.59
N ARG A 36 -6.50 -12.01 -9.89
CA ARG A 36 -6.65 -10.72 -10.55
C ARG A 36 -8.08 -10.50 -10.97
N VAL A 37 -8.60 -9.33 -10.66
CA VAL A 37 -9.96 -8.91 -11.01
C VAL A 37 -9.93 -7.51 -11.62
N PRO A 38 -10.88 -7.18 -12.53
CA PRO A 38 -10.89 -5.89 -13.20
C PRO A 38 -11.47 -4.75 -12.36
N GLU A 39 -12.24 -5.07 -11.31
CA GLU A 39 -12.92 -4.08 -10.48
C GLU A 39 -12.36 -4.05 -9.07
N PRO A 40 -12.32 -2.88 -8.42
CA PRO A 40 -11.84 -2.81 -7.03
C PRO A 40 -12.85 -3.42 -6.05
N GLU A 41 -12.31 -4.03 -5.01
CA GLU A 41 -13.05 -4.53 -3.85
C GLU A 41 -12.47 -3.87 -2.58
N ARG A 42 -13.16 -4.02 -1.45
CA ARG A 42 -12.76 -3.39 -0.19
C ARG A 42 -11.32 -3.71 0.23
N HIS A 43 -10.87 -4.94 0.02
CA HIS A 43 -9.53 -5.41 0.39
C HIS A 43 -8.66 -5.75 -0.82
N SER A 44 -9.01 -5.24 -2.00
CA SER A 44 -8.17 -5.40 -3.19
C SER A 44 -7.02 -4.40 -3.19
N LEU A 45 -5.96 -4.75 -3.89
CA LEU A 45 -4.83 -3.86 -4.16
C LEU A 45 -4.78 -3.58 -5.65
N GLN A 46 -4.84 -2.32 -6.05
CA GLN A 46 -4.72 -1.96 -7.46
C GLN A 46 -3.27 -2.11 -7.92
N ILE A 47 -3.06 -2.88 -8.97
CA ILE A 47 -1.76 -3.17 -9.56
C ILE A 47 -1.63 -2.78 -11.03
N GLY A 48 -2.69 -2.24 -11.60
CA GLY A 48 -2.75 -1.77 -12.98
C GLY A 48 -3.99 -0.91 -13.20
N GLU A 49 -4.22 -0.43 -14.41
CA GLU A 49 -5.32 0.49 -14.70
C GLU A 49 -6.70 -0.12 -14.37
N ALA A 50 -6.97 -1.31 -14.87
CA ALA A 50 -8.17 -2.07 -14.56
C ALA A 50 -7.77 -3.46 -14.07
N LEU A 51 -6.87 -3.48 -13.08
CA LEU A 51 -6.30 -4.71 -12.57
C LEU A 51 -6.08 -4.59 -11.07
N HIS A 52 -6.74 -5.46 -10.33
CA HIS A 52 -6.70 -5.48 -8.87
C HIS A 52 -6.35 -6.88 -8.39
N LEU A 53 -5.48 -6.95 -7.37
CA LEU A 53 -5.10 -8.18 -6.72
C LEU A 53 -6.05 -8.45 -5.55
N VAL A 54 -6.55 -9.66 -5.45
CA VAL A 54 -7.42 -10.10 -4.36
C VAL A 54 -6.95 -11.45 -3.82
N SER A 55 -7.05 -11.63 -2.52
CA SER A 55 -6.79 -12.91 -1.88
C SER A 55 -7.55 -12.95 -0.54
N PRO A 56 -8.43 -13.93 -0.33
CA PRO A 56 -9.21 -14.00 0.90
C PRO A 56 -8.36 -14.31 2.14
N ASP A 57 -7.22 -14.96 1.96
CA ASP A 57 -6.41 -15.50 3.06
C ASP A 57 -5.04 -14.85 3.20
N ALA A 58 -4.67 -13.94 2.31
CA ALA A 58 -3.33 -13.37 2.33
C ALA A 58 -3.13 -12.35 3.45
N PRO A 59 -1.95 -12.34 4.10
CA PRO A 59 -1.65 -11.37 5.16
C PRO A 59 -1.70 -9.93 4.69
N TRP A 60 -1.37 -9.65 3.44
CA TRP A 60 -1.30 -8.29 2.91
C TRP A 60 -2.65 -7.56 2.90
N ARG A 61 -3.77 -8.27 2.90
CA ARG A 61 -5.09 -7.64 2.96
C ARG A 61 -5.35 -6.91 4.28
N TYR A 62 -4.53 -7.17 5.30
CA TYR A 62 -4.63 -6.57 6.62
C TYR A 62 -3.59 -5.45 6.84
N LEU A 63 -2.91 -5.02 5.78
CA LEU A 63 -2.03 -3.85 5.84
C LEU A 63 -2.87 -2.60 6.00
N ASP A 64 -2.61 -1.84 7.05
CA ASP A 64 -3.32 -0.60 7.32
C ASP A 64 -2.75 0.56 6.50
N HIS A 65 -3.61 1.54 6.24
CA HIS A 65 -3.19 2.80 5.66
C HIS A 65 -2.53 3.69 6.72
N ALA A 66 -1.48 4.39 6.32
CA ALA A 66 -0.95 5.53 7.04
C ALA A 66 -0.52 6.62 6.06
N CYS A 67 -0.75 7.89 6.41
CA CYS A 67 -0.33 9.01 5.56
C CYS A 67 1.19 9.20 5.59
N GLU A 68 1.85 8.80 6.69
CA GLU A 68 3.30 8.71 6.83
C GLU A 68 3.66 7.25 7.13
N PRO A 69 3.70 6.38 6.09
CA PRO A 69 3.85 4.95 6.27
C PRO A 69 5.29 4.53 6.55
N ASN A 70 5.44 3.28 7.04
CA ASN A 70 6.76 2.67 7.23
C ASN A 70 7.13 1.65 6.13
N ALA A 71 6.23 1.42 5.18
CA ALA A 71 6.46 0.53 4.04
C ALA A 71 5.77 1.08 2.78
N TRP A 72 6.05 0.49 1.64
CA TRP A 72 5.45 0.86 0.38
C TRP A 72 5.31 -0.36 -0.53
N ILE A 73 4.39 -0.26 -1.48
CA ILE A 73 4.16 -1.31 -2.48
C ILE A 73 4.99 -0.98 -3.72
N GLU A 74 5.99 -1.82 -3.96
CA GLU A 74 6.80 -1.76 -5.18
C GLU A 74 6.15 -2.63 -6.25
N LEU A 75 5.84 -2.01 -7.39
CA LEU A 75 5.33 -2.69 -8.58
C LEU A 75 6.37 -2.61 -9.69
N ASP A 76 6.75 -3.75 -10.21
CA ASP A 76 7.55 -3.81 -11.41
C ASP A 76 6.65 -3.50 -12.62
N ALA A 77 6.97 -2.43 -13.34
CA ALA A 77 6.18 -1.99 -14.50
C ALA A 77 6.15 -3.01 -15.64
N THR A 78 7.10 -3.94 -15.65
CA THR A 78 7.20 -4.99 -16.67
C THR A 78 6.66 -6.33 -16.20
N ALA A 79 6.31 -6.46 -14.91
CA ALA A 79 5.98 -7.74 -14.35
C ALA A 79 4.53 -8.11 -14.57
N ASP A 80 4.36 -9.25 -15.19
CA ASP A 80 3.07 -9.87 -15.39
C ASP A 80 2.50 -10.43 -14.07
N VAL A 81 3.32 -11.05 -13.23
CA VAL A 81 2.84 -11.80 -12.06
C VAL A 81 3.71 -11.64 -10.82
N ALA A 82 5.02 -11.51 -10.99
CA ALA A 82 5.97 -11.66 -9.89
C ALA A 82 6.45 -10.34 -9.28
N GLY A 83 5.84 -9.22 -9.65
CA GLY A 83 6.39 -7.90 -9.41
C GLY A 83 5.72 -7.08 -8.31
N VAL A 84 4.93 -7.66 -7.44
CA VAL A 84 4.28 -6.92 -6.35
C VAL A 84 4.97 -7.24 -5.05
N ARG A 85 5.67 -6.26 -4.48
CA ARG A 85 6.44 -6.45 -3.24
C ARG A 85 6.10 -5.37 -2.24
N LEU A 86 6.07 -5.76 -0.99
CA LEU A 86 6.02 -4.83 0.14
C LEU A 86 7.46 -4.62 0.62
N ARG A 87 7.92 -3.36 0.61
CA ARG A 87 9.26 -2.99 1.08
C ARG A 87 9.21 -2.06 2.27
N ALA A 88 10.17 -2.21 3.18
CA ALA A 88 10.35 -1.29 4.29
C ALA A 88 10.89 0.05 3.79
N LEU A 89 10.30 1.16 4.25
CA LEU A 89 10.80 2.52 3.99
C LEU A 89 11.87 2.95 5.00
N VAL A 90 11.83 2.34 6.17
CA VAL A 90 12.73 2.63 7.30
C VAL A 90 13.08 1.31 7.96
N PRO A 91 14.14 1.24 8.77
CA PRO A 91 14.37 0.07 9.61
C PRO A 91 13.18 -0.14 10.56
N LEU A 92 12.76 -1.39 10.73
CA LEU A 92 11.64 -1.75 11.61
C LEU A 92 12.11 -2.74 12.66
N GLU A 93 11.70 -2.53 13.90
CA GLU A 93 11.88 -3.50 14.98
C GLU A 93 10.84 -4.62 14.88
N ALA A 94 11.02 -5.70 15.63
CA ALA A 94 10.02 -6.74 15.77
C ALA A 94 8.75 -6.20 16.45
N GLY A 95 7.59 -6.68 16.06
CA GLY A 95 6.30 -6.32 16.67
C GLY A 95 5.73 -5.00 16.19
N VAL A 96 6.27 -4.42 15.13
CA VAL A 96 5.80 -3.13 14.57
C VAL A 96 4.69 -3.38 13.55
N ALA A 97 3.60 -2.63 13.64
CA ALA A 97 2.54 -2.67 12.63
C ALA A 97 3.05 -2.08 11.31
N VAL A 98 2.90 -2.84 10.23
CA VAL A 98 3.33 -2.43 8.91
C VAL A 98 2.19 -1.70 8.21
N THR A 99 2.51 -0.53 7.66
CA THR A 99 1.55 0.35 7.00
C THR A 99 2.08 0.79 5.64
N PHE A 100 1.17 1.06 4.72
CA PHE A 100 1.53 1.77 3.49
C PHE A 100 0.47 2.83 3.17
N ASN A 101 0.81 3.78 2.32
CA ASN A 101 -0.15 4.81 1.92
C ASN A 101 -0.96 4.30 0.73
N TYR A 102 -2.25 4.05 0.93
CA TYR A 102 -3.16 3.52 -0.09
C TYR A 102 -3.23 4.42 -1.34
N LEU A 103 -2.96 5.71 -1.19
CA LEU A 103 -2.99 6.67 -2.29
C LEU A 103 -1.83 6.47 -3.28
N THR A 104 -0.86 5.59 -2.97
CA THR A 104 0.23 5.26 -3.90
C THR A 104 -0.18 4.21 -4.93
N THR A 105 -1.21 3.43 -4.66
CA THR A 105 -1.67 2.33 -5.52
C THR A 105 -3.11 2.48 -5.99
N GLU A 106 -4.00 3.02 -5.15
CA GLU A 106 -5.44 3.08 -5.43
C GLU A 106 -5.82 4.39 -6.11
N TRP A 107 -6.26 4.32 -7.35
CA TRP A 107 -6.77 5.49 -8.07
C TRP A 107 -8.07 5.99 -7.46
N GLU A 108 -9.00 5.07 -7.21
CA GLU A 108 -10.23 5.32 -6.48
C GLU A 108 -10.53 4.11 -5.59
N LEU A 109 -10.71 4.36 -4.29
CA LEU A 109 -11.03 3.32 -3.33
C LEU A 109 -12.48 2.87 -3.48
N ALA A 110 -12.71 1.55 -3.45
CA ALA A 110 -14.07 1.00 -3.43
C ALA A 110 -14.83 1.45 -2.18
N THR A 111 -14.13 1.59 -1.06
CA THR A 111 -14.73 2.01 0.22
C THR A 111 -13.86 3.11 0.85
N PRO A 112 -14.10 4.39 0.49
CA PRO A 112 -13.43 5.52 1.14
C PRO A 112 -13.68 5.55 2.64
N PHE A 113 -12.71 6.06 3.41
CA PHE A 113 -12.81 6.08 4.87
C PHE A 113 -12.12 7.31 5.48
N PRO A 114 -12.53 7.72 6.71
CA PRO A 114 -11.81 8.75 7.45
C PRO A 114 -10.50 8.18 8.01
N CYS A 115 -9.41 8.93 7.85
CA CYS A 115 -8.10 8.52 8.36
C CYS A 115 -7.88 9.06 9.77
N GLY A 116 -7.50 8.19 10.68
CA GLY A 116 -7.13 8.53 12.06
C GLY A 116 -5.67 8.23 12.36
N CYS A 117 -4.75 8.31 11.36
CA CYS A 117 -3.35 7.92 11.56
C CYS A 117 -2.57 8.84 12.50
N GLY A 118 -3.06 10.05 12.80
CA GLY A 118 -2.42 11.00 13.69
C GLY A 118 -1.21 11.73 13.11
N ALA A 119 -0.85 11.49 11.84
CA ALA A 119 0.26 12.19 11.20
C ALA A 119 -0.07 13.66 10.96
N ALA A 120 0.94 14.53 11.02
CA ALA A 120 0.78 15.95 10.74
C ALA A 120 0.31 16.20 9.29
N SER A 121 0.72 15.34 8.36
CA SER A 121 0.34 15.39 6.94
C SER A 121 -0.93 14.58 6.62
N CYS A 122 -1.71 14.17 7.64
CA CYS A 122 -2.89 13.33 7.44
C CYS A 122 -3.87 13.98 6.45
N ALA A 123 -4.29 13.19 5.45
CA ALA A 123 -5.22 13.64 4.42
C ALA A 123 -6.67 13.77 4.93
N GLY A 124 -6.96 13.24 6.10
CA GLY A 124 -8.28 13.29 6.74
C GLY A 124 -9.27 12.28 6.16
N TRP A 125 -9.55 12.38 4.88
CA TRP A 125 -10.45 11.46 4.17
C TRP A 125 -9.71 10.78 3.02
N ILE A 126 -9.66 9.46 3.03
CA ILE A 126 -8.92 8.65 2.05
C ILE A 126 -9.89 8.16 0.97
N ARG A 127 -9.72 8.67 -0.24
CA ARG A 127 -10.59 8.36 -1.38
C ARG A 127 -9.86 7.74 -2.56
N GLY A 128 -8.60 8.06 -2.74
CA GLY A 128 -7.79 7.56 -3.84
C GLY A 128 -6.82 8.63 -4.38
N ALA A 129 -5.86 8.19 -5.18
CA ALA A 129 -4.83 9.07 -5.76
C ALA A 129 -5.41 10.19 -6.62
N ARG A 130 -6.55 9.95 -7.25
CA ARG A 130 -7.28 10.93 -8.06
C ARG A 130 -7.54 12.24 -7.31
N HIS A 131 -7.73 12.15 -6.00
CA HIS A 131 -8.10 13.27 -5.14
C HIS A 131 -6.93 13.93 -4.41
N LEU A 132 -5.68 13.53 -4.71
CA LEU A 132 -4.49 14.11 -4.10
C LEU A 132 -4.30 15.58 -4.50
N ASP A 133 -3.98 16.41 -3.52
CA ASP A 133 -3.52 17.76 -3.77
C ASP A 133 -2.04 17.77 -4.24
N ALA A 134 -1.57 18.91 -4.76
CA ALA A 134 -0.22 19.01 -5.31
C ALA A 134 0.89 18.73 -4.26
N ALA A 135 0.70 19.16 -3.02
CA ALA A 135 1.70 18.99 -1.96
C ALA A 135 1.83 17.52 -1.56
N ARG A 136 0.70 16.81 -1.38
CA ARG A 136 0.71 15.37 -1.08
C ARG A 136 1.22 14.55 -2.24
N LEU A 137 0.86 14.94 -3.47
CA LEU A 137 1.37 14.30 -4.68
C LEU A 137 2.89 14.37 -4.75
N ALA A 138 3.47 15.53 -4.50
CA ALA A 138 4.92 15.72 -4.48
C ALA A 138 5.59 14.84 -3.43
N ALA A 139 5.01 14.75 -2.23
CA ALA A 139 5.54 13.92 -1.14
C ALA A 139 5.49 12.42 -1.45
N LEU A 140 4.46 11.95 -2.14
CA LEU A 140 4.27 10.54 -2.48
C LEU A 140 4.95 10.11 -3.77
N ARG A 141 5.45 11.06 -4.55
CA ARG A 141 6.03 10.80 -5.88
C ARG A 141 7.00 9.61 -5.93
N PRO A 142 7.96 9.46 -4.99
CA PRO A 142 8.92 8.34 -5.04
C PRO A 142 8.29 6.96 -4.94
N THR A 143 7.12 6.84 -4.32
CA THR A 143 6.47 5.54 -4.06
C THR A 143 5.19 5.32 -4.85
N LEU A 144 4.81 6.24 -5.73
CA LEU A 144 3.64 6.09 -6.59
C LEU A 144 3.80 4.89 -7.53
N ALA A 145 2.76 4.07 -7.63
CA ALA A 145 2.72 2.94 -8.54
C ALA A 145 2.72 3.41 -10.02
N PRO A 146 3.25 2.59 -10.94
CA PRO A 146 3.32 2.98 -12.36
C PRO A 146 1.98 3.37 -12.98
N HIS A 147 0.90 2.67 -12.67
CA HIS A 147 -0.44 2.98 -13.20
C HIS A 147 -0.98 4.31 -12.66
N VAL A 148 -0.68 4.65 -11.42
CA VAL A 148 -1.05 5.95 -10.83
C VAL A 148 -0.26 7.07 -11.50
N ARG A 149 1.06 6.89 -11.68
CA ARG A 149 1.90 7.85 -12.39
C ARG A 149 1.41 8.11 -13.81
N ALA A 150 1.08 7.05 -14.54
CA ALA A 150 0.59 7.15 -15.92
C ALA A 150 -0.70 7.97 -15.98
N ARG A 151 -1.61 7.75 -15.06
CA ARG A 151 -2.89 8.46 -14.96
C ARG A 151 -2.68 9.94 -14.66
N LEU A 152 -1.83 10.25 -13.68
CA LEU A 152 -1.50 11.61 -13.30
C LEU A 152 -0.81 12.39 -14.43
N ARG A 153 0.08 11.73 -15.18
CA ARG A 153 0.71 12.32 -16.37
C ARG A 153 -0.31 12.62 -17.45
N ALA A 154 -1.24 11.71 -17.71
CA ALA A 154 -2.30 11.89 -18.69
C ALA A 154 -3.20 13.09 -18.33
N GLU A 155 -3.37 13.38 -17.06
CA GLU A 155 -4.12 14.54 -16.56
C GLU A 155 -3.27 15.82 -16.44
N GLY A 156 -1.99 15.78 -16.80
CA GLY A 156 -1.07 16.92 -16.69
C GLY A 156 -0.68 17.28 -15.25
N ARG A 157 -0.86 16.36 -14.30
CA ARG A 157 -0.62 16.56 -12.87
C ARG A 157 0.74 16.07 -12.39
N LEU A 158 1.45 15.33 -13.23
CA LEU A 158 2.79 14.82 -12.96
C LEU A 158 3.66 15.08 -14.18
N GLY A 159 4.73 15.83 -13.95
CA GLY A 159 5.73 16.13 -14.98
C GLY A 159 6.76 15.03 -15.19
#